data_1a9b0d5bd85d5973a65e437f541d45b5
#
_entry.id   1a9b0d5bd85d5973a65e437f541d45b5
#
_cell.length_a   1.000
_cell.length_b   1.000
_cell.length_c   1.000
_cell.angle_alpha   90.00
_cell.angle_beta   90.00
_cell.angle_gamma   90.00
#
_symmetry.space_group_name_H-M   'P 1'
#
loop_
_entity.id
_entity.type
_entity.pdbx_description
1 polymer ?
#
loop_
_entity_poly.entity_id
_entity_poly.type
_entity_poly.pdbx_seq_one_letter_code
_entity_poly.pdbx_strand_id
1 'polypeptide(L)'
;VQERQAFGKPIVEFQAVQIKLAEMAMKVEAARLLIHRAAANAAHQSDGLPTVYESSLAKCYANEIVREVASMGIQVMGGYGYH
;
A
#
# COMPACT_ATOMS: atom_id res chain seq x y z
N VAL A 1 -30.22 7.97 20.05
CA VAL A 1 -29.11 7.50 20.85
C VAL A 1 -28.19 6.66 20.00
N GLN A 2 -28.76 5.66 19.37
CA GLN A 2 -27.96 4.85 18.45
C GLN A 2 -27.37 5.67 17.33
N GLU A 3 -28.16 6.59 16.85
CA GLU A 3 -27.69 7.47 15.79
C GLU A 3 -26.54 8.33 16.23
N ARG A 4 -26.62 8.82 17.46
CA ARG A 4 -25.55 9.66 17.95
C ARG A 4 -24.26 8.88 18.06
N GLN A 5 -24.32 7.66 18.52
CA GLN A 5 -23.14 6.82 18.56
C GLN A 5 -22.65 6.51 17.16
N ALA A 6 -23.58 6.32 16.23
CA ALA A 6 -23.20 6.08 14.86
C ALA A 6 -22.47 7.28 14.26
N PHE A 7 -22.89 8.48 14.64
CA PHE A 7 -22.21 9.66 14.14
C PHE A 7 -20.88 9.89 14.81
N GLY A 8 -20.79 9.62 16.12
CA GLY A 8 -19.58 9.90 16.83
C GLY A 8 -18.47 8.93 16.47
N LYS A 9 -18.49 7.79 17.16
CA LYS A 9 -17.38 6.86 17.10
C LYS A 9 -17.33 6.04 15.81
N PRO A 10 -18.43 5.40 15.39
CA PRO A 10 -18.37 4.56 14.20
C PRO A 10 -18.00 5.32 12.95
N ILE A 11 -18.43 6.57 12.80
CA ILE A 11 -18.08 7.35 11.62
C ILE A 11 -16.60 7.69 11.62
N VAL A 12 -16.06 8.08 12.77
CA VAL A 12 -14.64 8.39 12.87
C VAL A 12 -13.81 7.15 12.58
N GLU A 13 -14.22 6.01 13.13
CA GLU A 13 -13.51 4.76 12.88
C GLU A 13 -13.56 4.37 11.40
N PHE A 14 -14.72 4.57 10.79
CA PHE A 14 -14.88 4.26 9.38
C PHE A 14 -14.00 5.14 8.51
N GLN A 15 -13.91 6.42 8.84
CA GLN A 15 -13.04 7.33 8.11
C GLN A 15 -11.58 6.97 8.29
N ALA A 16 -11.20 6.57 9.49
CA ALA A 16 -9.82 6.14 9.74
C ALA A 16 -9.47 4.92 8.91
N VAL A 17 -10.39 3.97 8.79
CA VAL A 17 -10.19 2.79 7.96
C VAL A 17 -10.07 3.18 6.50
N GLN A 18 -10.92 4.10 6.03
CA GLN A 18 -10.85 4.55 4.65
C GLN A 18 -9.52 5.22 4.34
N ILE A 19 -9.03 6.03 5.25
CA ILE A 19 -7.74 6.70 5.05
C ILE A 19 -6.63 5.66 4.97
N LYS A 20 -6.65 4.66 5.82
CA LYS A 20 -5.64 3.60 5.77
C LYS A 20 -5.71 2.82 4.47
N LEU A 21 -6.91 2.52 4.00
CA LEU A 21 -7.06 1.81 2.73
C LEU A 21 -6.53 2.66 1.57
N ALA A 22 -6.78 3.95 1.60
CA ALA A 22 -6.25 4.85 0.58
C ALA A 22 -4.73 4.90 0.61
N GLU A 23 -4.14 4.94 1.80
CA GLU A 23 -2.70 4.91 1.93
C GLU A 23 -2.10 3.62 1.37
N MET A 24 -2.74 2.49 1.68
CA MET A 24 -2.30 1.21 1.16
C MET A 24 -2.35 1.19 -0.37
N ALA A 25 -3.45 1.69 -0.92
CA ALA A 25 -3.62 1.74 -2.37
C ALA A 25 -2.54 2.61 -3.03
N MET A 26 -2.25 3.76 -2.43
CA MET A 26 -1.22 4.65 -2.96
C MET A 26 0.15 3.99 -2.95
N LYS A 27 0.48 3.30 -1.87
CA LYS A 27 1.78 2.66 -1.76
C LYS A 27 1.92 1.49 -2.73
N VAL A 28 0.87 0.71 -2.87
CA VAL A 28 0.88 -0.39 -3.83
C VAL A 28 1.03 0.14 -5.25
N GLU A 29 0.33 1.23 -5.55
CA GLU A 29 0.41 1.83 -6.88
C GLU A 29 1.80 2.37 -7.14
N ALA A 30 2.41 3.01 -6.15
CA ALA A 30 3.77 3.52 -6.30
C ALA A 30 4.76 2.39 -6.54
N ALA A 31 4.62 1.27 -5.83
CA ALA A 31 5.49 0.11 -6.05
C ALA A 31 5.31 -0.43 -7.45
N ARG A 32 4.07 -0.51 -7.91
CA ARG A 32 3.77 -1.00 -9.26
C ARG A 32 4.42 -0.11 -10.31
N LEU A 33 4.34 1.20 -10.11
CA LEU A 33 4.93 2.14 -11.05
C LEU A 33 6.46 2.02 -11.11
N LEU A 34 7.09 1.79 -9.97
CA LEU A 34 8.54 1.58 -9.95
C LEU A 34 8.93 0.32 -10.73
N ILE A 35 8.16 -0.75 -10.54
CA ILE A 35 8.42 -2.00 -11.25
C ILE A 35 8.21 -1.80 -12.75
N HIS A 36 7.14 -1.13 -13.11
CA HIS A 36 6.86 -0.87 -14.52
C HIS A 36 7.94 0.00 -15.17
N ARG A 37 8.43 0.99 -14.42
CA ARG A 37 9.50 1.84 -14.96
C ARG A 37 10.77 1.03 -15.19
N ALA A 38 11.10 0.16 -14.25
CA ALA A 38 12.27 -0.69 -14.41
C ALA A 38 12.12 -1.60 -15.63
N ALA A 39 10.95 -2.18 -15.80
CA ALA A 39 10.68 -3.04 -16.93
C ALA A 39 10.74 -2.28 -18.25
N ALA A 40 10.13 -1.09 -18.27
CA ALA A 40 10.12 -0.27 -19.49
C ALA A 40 11.54 0.14 -19.87
N ASN A 41 12.34 0.53 -18.89
CA ASN A 41 13.71 0.95 -19.16
C ASN A 41 14.60 -0.23 -19.55
N ALA A 42 14.26 -1.42 -19.04
CA ALA A 42 15.01 -2.63 -19.41
C ALA A 42 14.93 -2.89 -20.92
N ALA A 43 13.82 -2.54 -21.53
CA ALA A 43 13.66 -2.74 -22.96
C ALA A 43 14.66 -1.94 -23.78
N HIS A 44 15.22 -0.88 -23.21
CA HIS A 44 16.21 -0.05 -23.88
C HIS A 44 17.65 -0.45 -23.55
N GLN A 45 17.84 -1.44 -22.68
CA GLN A 45 19.17 -1.92 -22.35
C GLN A 45 19.59 -2.99 -23.37
N SER A 46 20.89 -3.09 -23.60
CA SER A 46 21.38 -4.05 -24.58
C SER A 46 21.12 -5.50 -24.18
N ASP A 47 21.05 -5.76 -22.87
CA ASP A 47 20.79 -7.11 -22.37
C ASP A 47 19.32 -7.34 -22.04
N GLY A 48 18.47 -6.32 -22.19
CA GLY A 48 17.06 -6.45 -21.90
C GLY A 48 16.74 -6.56 -20.43
N LEU A 49 17.69 -6.23 -19.55
CA LEU A 49 17.50 -6.32 -18.10
C LEU A 49 17.49 -4.94 -17.47
N PRO A 50 16.77 -4.77 -16.35
CA PRO A 50 16.81 -3.49 -15.63
C PRO A 50 18.20 -3.23 -15.10
N THR A 51 18.51 -1.96 -14.91
CA THR A 51 19.78 -1.61 -14.26
C THR A 51 19.73 -2.11 -12.81
N VAL A 52 20.92 -2.28 -12.23
CA VAL A 52 21.01 -2.68 -10.82
C VAL A 52 20.30 -1.66 -9.94
N TYR A 53 20.46 -0.39 -10.25
CA TYR A 53 19.83 0.66 -9.47
C TYR A 53 18.31 0.55 -9.48
N GLU A 54 17.71 0.40 -10.66
CA GLU A 54 16.27 0.32 -10.79
C GLU A 54 15.73 -0.96 -10.17
N SER A 55 16.41 -2.07 -10.40
CA SER A 55 16.04 -3.34 -9.78
C SER A 55 16.03 -3.24 -8.27
N SER A 56 17.09 -2.63 -7.72
CA SER A 56 17.22 -2.51 -6.28
C SER A 56 16.15 -1.61 -5.69
N LEU A 57 15.86 -0.49 -6.36
CA LEU A 57 14.80 0.41 -5.92
C LEU A 57 13.47 -0.30 -5.89
N ALA A 58 13.12 -0.97 -6.98
CA ALA A 58 11.83 -1.63 -7.08
C ALA A 58 11.71 -2.73 -6.03
N LYS A 59 12.77 -3.51 -5.86
CA LYS A 59 12.73 -4.62 -4.91
C LYS A 59 12.64 -4.12 -3.47
N CYS A 60 13.46 -3.15 -3.12
CA CYS A 60 13.49 -2.64 -1.75
C CYS A 60 12.17 -1.96 -1.40
N TYR A 61 11.65 -1.16 -2.31
CA TYR A 61 10.39 -0.48 -2.06
C TYR A 61 9.23 -1.46 -1.98
N ALA A 62 9.20 -2.44 -2.89
CA ALA A 62 8.14 -3.44 -2.87
C ALA A 62 8.18 -4.24 -1.57
N ASN A 63 9.36 -4.61 -1.10
CA ASN A 63 9.48 -5.34 0.16
C ASN A 63 8.97 -4.51 1.34
N GLU A 64 9.30 -3.22 1.36
CA GLU A 64 8.82 -2.33 2.40
C GLU A 64 7.31 -2.19 2.36
N ILE A 65 6.76 -2.04 1.15
CA ILE A 65 5.33 -1.87 0.99
C ILE A 65 4.58 -3.12 1.42
N VAL A 66 5.09 -4.30 1.07
CA VAL A 66 4.45 -5.54 1.51
C VAL A 66 4.37 -5.58 3.02
N ARG A 67 5.43 -5.18 3.68
CA ARG A 67 5.46 -5.16 5.15
C ARG A 67 4.45 -4.17 5.71
N GLU A 68 4.42 -2.96 5.16
CA GLU A 68 3.50 -1.93 5.63
C GLU A 68 2.05 -2.29 5.36
N VAL A 69 1.77 -2.80 4.17
CA VAL A 69 0.42 -3.17 3.80
C VAL A 69 -0.08 -4.32 4.66
N ALA A 70 0.78 -5.30 4.93
CA ALA A 70 0.41 -6.40 5.80
C ALA A 70 0.11 -5.90 7.21
N SER A 71 0.93 -4.99 7.73
CA SER A 71 0.71 -4.42 9.05
C SER A 71 -0.60 -3.64 9.10
N MET A 72 -0.86 -2.82 8.09
CA MET A 72 -2.10 -2.05 8.02
C MET A 72 -3.30 -2.97 7.89
N GLY A 73 -3.17 -4.03 7.11
CA GLY A 73 -4.24 -5.00 6.95
C GLY A 73 -4.60 -5.66 8.27
N ILE A 74 -3.58 -6.02 9.04
CA ILE A 74 -3.81 -6.60 10.35
C ILE A 74 -4.51 -5.61 11.26
N GLN A 75 -4.10 -4.34 11.23
CA GLN A 75 -4.74 -3.32 12.05
C GLN A 75 -6.20 -3.14 11.68
N VAL A 76 -6.49 -3.10 10.39
CA VAL A 76 -7.86 -2.93 9.92
C VAL A 76 -8.70 -4.13 10.33
N MET A 77 -8.19 -5.33 10.11
CA MET A 77 -8.92 -6.54 10.48
C MET A 77 -9.09 -6.65 11.98
N GLY A 78 -8.07 -6.26 12.73
CA GLY A 78 -8.16 -6.26 14.18
C GLY A 78 -9.25 -5.32 14.67
N GLY A 79 -9.33 -4.14 14.05
CA GLY A 79 -10.33 -3.16 14.38
C GLY A 79 -11.74 -3.67 14.12
N TYR A 80 -11.91 -4.50 13.11
CA TYR A 80 -13.22 -5.07 12.80
C TYR A 80 -13.48 -6.38 13.53
N GLY A 81 -12.44 -7.11 13.85
CA GLY A 81 -12.60 -8.45 14.37
C GLY A 81 -12.70 -8.56 15.87
N TYR A 82 -12.31 -7.51 16.58
CA TYR A 82 -12.17 -7.61 18.03
C TYR A 82 -12.97 -6.60 18.82
N HIS A 83 -14.09 -6.17 18.29
CA HIS A 83 -14.91 -5.30 19.11
C HIS A 83 -16.33 -5.77 19.21
#